data_7c626058c9c11cebd49bd5d66a4c6a13
#
_entry.id   7c626058c9c11cebd49bd5d66a4c6a13
#
_cell.length_a   1.000
_cell.length_b   1.000
_cell.length_c   1.000
_cell.angle_alpha   90.00
_cell.angle_beta   90.00
_cell.angle_gamma   90.00
#
_symmetry.space_group_name_H-M   'P 1'
#
loop_
_entity.id
_entity.type
_entity.pdbx_description
1 polymer ?
#
loop_
_entity_poly.entity_id
_entity_poly.type
_entity_poly.pdbx_seq_one_letter_code
_entity_poly.pdbx_strand_id
1 'polypeptide(L)'
;MKPRELIDEFLSFRNIAVFGVSAKGKGFGVAVYNQLKKAGYNVIGINKNGSVIGNEKLFKSMDESPIKVDAVITVIPPQETEKIVDDLIRNSISYIWMQQGSESKAAIDHCEKNGINVIAGECIMMFAEPVKSIHSFHRWINKLVGKYPN
;
A
#
# COMPACT_ATOMS: atom_id res chain seq x y z
N MET A 1 -10.55 10.26 -12.83
CA MET A 1 -10.49 10.65 -11.41
C MET A 1 -9.23 11.47 -11.18
N LYS A 2 -9.35 12.57 -10.47
CA LYS A 2 -8.18 13.40 -10.15
C LYS A 2 -7.28 12.66 -9.14
N PRO A 3 -5.95 12.88 -9.16
CA PRO A 3 -5.04 12.19 -8.23
C PRO A 3 -5.44 12.29 -6.78
N ARG A 4 -5.94 13.44 -6.34
CA ARG A 4 -6.37 13.64 -4.96
C ARG A 4 -7.61 12.80 -4.61
N GLU A 5 -8.58 12.74 -5.52
CA GLU A 5 -9.78 11.94 -5.33
C GLU A 5 -9.45 10.45 -5.22
N LEU A 6 -8.50 10.00 -6.04
CA LEU A 6 -8.03 8.62 -6.03
C LEU A 6 -7.38 8.26 -4.68
N ILE A 7 -6.57 9.18 -4.14
CA ILE A 7 -5.94 9.01 -2.84
C ILE A 7 -6.99 8.97 -1.73
N ASP A 8 -7.93 9.91 -1.75
CA ASP A 8 -8.97 10.00 -0.73
C ASP A 8 -9.85 8.73 -0.73
N GLU A 9 -10.16 8.21 -1.91
CA GLU A 9 -10.92 6.98 -2.04
C GLU A 9 -10.13 5.78 -1.52
N PHE A 10 -8.84 5.67 -1.87
CA PHE A 10 -7.96 4.63 -1.34
C PHE A 10 -7.96 4.64 0.19
N LEU A 11 -7.81 5.81 0.79
CA LEU A 11 -7.74 5.96 2.25
C LEU A 11 -9.08 5.71 2.95
N SER A 12 -10.18 5.63 2.21
CA SER A 12 -11.49 5.29 2.76
C SER A 12 -11.67 3.80 3.02
N PHE A 13 -10.86 2.95 2.41
CA PHE A 13 -10.90 1.50 2.63
C PHE A 13 -10.38 1.14 4.01
N ARG A 14 -10.83 0.00 4.55
CA ARG A 14 -10.44 -0.43 5.89
C ARG A 14 -9.50 -1.63 5.88
N ASN A 15 -9.66 -2.53 4.91
CA ASN A 15 -8.89 -3.78 4.84
C ASN A 15 -7.81 -3.65 3.80
N ILE A 16 -6.56 -3.50 4.23
CA ILE A 16 -5.43 -3.21 3.35
C ILE A 16 -4.36 -4.29 3.51
N ALA A 17 -3.85 -4.79 2.39
CA ALA A 17 -2.70 -5.68 2.37
C ALA A 17 -1.45 -4.87 2.02
N VAL A 18 -0.36 -5.09 2.75
CA VAL A 18 0.95 -4.49 2.49
C VAL A 18 1.90 -5.59 2.06
N PHE A 19 2.37 -5.51 0.83
CA PHE A 19 3.42 -6.40 0.30
C PHE A 19 4.78 -5.83 0.65
N GLY A 20 5.67 -6.68 1.15
CA GLY A 20 7.03 -6.29 1.49
C GLY A 20 7.24 -6.06 2.99
N VAL A 21 6.44 -6.69 3.83
CA VAL A 21 6.61 -6.61 5.29
C VAL A 21 7.63 -7.66 5.72
N SER A 22 8.82 -7.19 6.16
CA SER A 22 9.90 -8.08 6.57
C SER A 22 9.62 -8.71 7.95
N ALA A 23 9.84 -10.03 8.05
CA ALA A 23 9.75 -10.74 9.31
C ALA A 23 10.84 -10.32 10.31
N LYS A 24 11.87 -9.63 9.84
CA LYS A 24 12.93 -9.08 10.69
C LYS A 24 12.47 -7.84 11.47
N GLY A 25 11.27 -7.32 11.19
CA GLY A 25 10.72 -6.15 11.87
C GLY A 25 11.40 -4.84 11.47
N LYS A 26 12.10 -4.81 10.34
CA LYS A 26 12.84 -3.65 9.84
C LYS A 26 12.49 -3.37 8.39
N GLY A 27 12.66 -2.12 7.97
CA GLY A 27 12.47 -1.69 6.61
C GLY A 27 11.20 -0.86 6.41
N PHE A 28 11.07 -0.30 5.23
CA PHE A 28 10.00 0.63 4.92
C PHE A 28 8.62 -0.06 4.90
N GLY A 29 8.55 -1.30 4.43
CA GLY A 29 7.30 -2.07 4.45
C GLY A 29 6.77 -2.28 5.87
N VAL A 30 7.66 -2.51 6.83
CA VAL A 30 7.30 -2.62 8.25
C VAL A 30 6.81 -1.27 8.78
N ALA A 31 7.46 -0.18 8.40
CA ALA A 31 7.04 1.17 8.81
C ALA A 31 5.63 1.47 8.29
N VAL A 32 5.35 1.17 7.05
CA VAL A 32 4.02 1.34 6.45
C VAL A 32 2.98 0.48 7.17
N TYR A 33 3.29 -0.79 7.39
CA TYR A 33 2.44 -1.73 8.09
C TYR A 33 2.05 -1.21 9.48
N ASN A 34 3.03 -0.80 10.26
CA ASN A 34 2.81 -0.29 11.61
C ASN A 34 2.03 1.03 11.62
N GLN A 35 2.33 1.91 10.68
CA GLN A 35 1.65 3.21 10.56
C GLN A 35 0.16 3.04 10.26
N LEU A 36 -0.17 2.16 9.33
CA LEU A 36 -1.56 1.89 8.98
C LEU A 36 -2.32 1.25 10.14
N LYS A 37 -1.68 0.35 10.89
CA LYS A 37 -2.29 -0.22 12.08
C LYS A 37 -2.60 0.84 13.12
N LYS A 38 -1.68 1.78 13.35
CA LYS A 38 -1.91 2.91 14.24
C LYS A 38 -3.05 3.80 13.77
N ALA A 39 -3.20 3.93 12.47
CA ALA A 39 -4.27 4.73 11.87
C ALA A 39 -5.65 4.06 11.94
N GLY A 40 -5.73 2.83 12.42
CA GLY A 40 -7.00 2.10 12.62
C GLY A 40 -7.41 1.22 11.45
N TYR A 41 -6.51 1.00 10.47
CA TYR A 41 -6.79 0.06 9.38
C TYR A 41 -6.62 -1.39 9.84
N ASN A 42 -7.36 -2.29 9.21
CA ASN A 42 -7.13 -3.72 9.32
C ASN A 42 -6.06 -4.08 8.29
N VAL A 43 -4.85 -4.34 8.75
CA VAL A 43 -3.70 -4.52 7.87
C VAL A 43 -3.23 -5.96 7.88
N ILE A 44 -3.02 -6.51 6.68
CA ILE A 44 -2.41 -7.80 6.47
C ILE A 44 -1.03 -7.57 5.89
N GLY A 45 -0.02 -8.12 6.55
CA GLY A 45 1.34 -8.10 6.02
C GLY A 45 1.58 -9.31 5.12
N ILE A 46 2.16 -9.06 3.95
CA ILE A 46 2.53 -10.12 3.01
C ILE A 46 4.03 -10.14 2.81
N ASN A 47 4.60 -11.32 2.99
CA ASN A 47 6.00 -11.63 2.78
C ASN A 47 6.07 -12.97 2.06
N LYS A 48 6.77 -13.05 0.93
CA LYS A 48 6.83 -14.27 0.12
C LYS A 48 7.30 -15.52 0.87
N ASN A 49 8.03 -15.32 1.97
CA ASN A 49 8.50 -16.43 2.83
C ASN A 49 7.55 -16.71 3.99
N GLY A 50 6.52 -15.91 4.18
CA GLY A 50 5.62 -16.02 5.33
C GLY A 50 6.30 -15.60 6.63
N SER A 51 5.98 -16.27 7.72
CA SER A 51 6.52 -16.06 9.06
C SER A 51 5.63 -15.17 9.94
N VAL A 52 6.24 -14.51 10.93
CA VAL A 52 5.50 -13.64 11.88
C VAL A 52 6.27 -12.34 12.09
N ILE A 53 5.53 -11.29 12.46
CA ILE A 53 6.10 -10.04 12.91
C ILE A 53 5.45 -9.74 14.28
N GLY A 54 6.27 -9.70 15.34
CA GLY A 54 5.73 -9.69 16.70
C GLY A 54 4.87 -10.92 16.94
N ASN A 55 3.60 -10.71 17.28
CA ASN A 55 2.62 -11.80 17.50
C ASN A 55 1.71 -11.99 16.28
N GLU A 56 1.96 -11.32 15.16
CA GLU A 56 1.08 -11.35 14.01
C GLU A 56 1.66 -12.16 12.86
N LYS A 57 0.80 -12.96 12.22
CA LYS A 57 1.19 -13.77 11.09
C LYS A 57 1.39 -12.92 9.84
N LEU A 58 2.47 -13.19 9.10
CA LEU A 58 2.67 -12.71 7.74
C LEU A 58 2.22 -13.79 6.78
N PHE A 59 1.49 -13.39 5.75
CA PHE A 59 0.97 -14.32 4.75
C PHE A 59 1.88 -14.32 3.52
N LYS A 60 1.95 -15.45 2.82
CA LYS A 60 2.79 -15.57 1.62
C LYS A 60 2.20 -14.91 0.40
N SER A 61 0.87 -14.86 0.33
CA SER A 61 0.14 -14.30 -0.79
C SER A 61 -1.24 -13.79 -0.36
N MET A 62 -1.89 -13.06 -1.25
CA MET A 62 -3.27 -12.62 -1.06
C MET A 62 -4.25 -13.77 -0.85
N ASP A 63 -3.99 -14.92 -1.48
CA ASP A 63 -4.89 -16.07 -1.40
C ASP A 63 -4.98 -16.66 0.01
N GLU A 64 -3.97 -16.41 0.85
CA GLU A 64 -3.95 -16.87 2.25
C GLU A 64 -4.66 -15.92 3.21
N SER A 65 -5.13 -14.77 2.74
CA SER A 65 -5.73 -13.76 3.62
C SER A 65 -6.98 -14.27 4.33
N PRO A 66 -7.07 -14.09 5.67
CA PRO A 66 -8.26 -14.47 6.43
C PRO A 66 -9.42 -13.48 6.28
N ILE A 67 -9.17 -12.33 5.67
CA ILE A 67 -10.18 -11.29 5.45
C ILE A 67 -10.21 -10.90 3.98
N LYS A 68 -11.33 -10.32 3.55
CA LYS A 68 -11.41 -9.72 2.22
C LYS A 68 -10.62 -8.43 2.20
N VAL A 69 -9.60 -8.36 1.34
CA VAL A 69 -8.78 -7.16 1.17
C VAL A 69 -9.47 -6.22 0.18
N ASP A 70 -9.54 -4.94 0.54
CA ASP A 70 -10.14 -3.91 -0.30
C ASP A 70 -9.12 -3.25 -1.22
N ALA A 71 -7.91 -3.04 -0.72
CA ALA A 71 -6.85 -2.33 -1.44
C ALA A 71 -5.47 -2.86 -1.04
N VAL A 72 -4.48 -2.59 -1.88
CA VAL A 72 -3.13 -3.14 -1.71
C VAL A 72 -2.10 -2.02 -1.78
N ILE A 73 -1.07 -2.14 -0.95
CA ILE A 73 0.13 -1.30 -1.01
C ILE A 73 1.31 -2.20 -1.32
N THR A 74 2.16 -1.81 -2.28
CA THR A 74 3.39 -2.53 -2.58
C THR A 74 4.61 -1.74 -2.10
N VAL A 75 5.47 -2.42 -1.34
CA VAL A 75 6.79 -1.92 -0.90
C VAL A 75 7.80 -3.01 -1.23
N ILE A 76 7.88 -3.34 -2.50
CA ILE A 76 8.70 -4.43 -3.07
C ILE A 76 9.38 -3.92 -4.33
N PRO A 77 10.42 -4.58 -4.82
CA PRO A 77 11.06 -4.18 -6.09
C PRO A 77 10.06 -4.18 -7.25
N PRO A 78 10.26 -3.32 -8.27
CA PRO A 78 9.33 -3.22 -9.41
C PRO A 78 9.01 -4.54 -10.08
N GLN A 79 9.99 -5.43 -10.24
CA GLN A 79 9.80 -6.74 -10.86
C GLN A 79 8.85 -7.62 -10.05
N GLU A 80 8.90 -7.50 -8.71
CA GLU A 80 7.98 -8.24 -7.84
C GLU A 80 6.57 -7.65 -7.92
N THR A 81 6.45 -6.35 -8.06
CA THR A 81 5.15 -5.70 -8.28
C THR A 81 4.49 -6.22 -9.55
N GLU A 82 5.26 -6.38 -10.63
CA GLU A 82 4.75 -6.94 -11.89
C GLU A 82 4.16 -8.34 -11.70
N LYS A 83 4.82 -9.17 -10.87
CA LYS A 83 4.41 -10.56 -10.66
C LYS A 83 3.12 -10.71 -9.89
N ILE A 84 2.76 -9.75 -9.04
CA ILE A 84 1.57 -9.87 -8.19
C ILE A 84 0.28 -9.36 -8.85
N VAL A 85 0.36 -8.70 -9.99
CA VAL A 85 -0.82 -8.10 -10.63
C VAL A 85 -1.91 -9.13 -10.90
N ASP A 86 -1.53 -10.32 -11.40
CA ASP A 86 -2.51 -11.38 -11.67
C ASP A 86 -3.22 -11.85 -10.39
N ASP A 87 -2.50 -11.88 -9.27
CA ASP A 87 -3.07 -12.21 -7.97
C ASP A 87 -4.09 -11.14 -7.54
N LEU A 88 -3.81 -9.87 -7.83
CA LEU A 88 -4.74 -8.79 -7.53
C LEU A 88 -6.02 -8.90 -8.36
N ILE A 89 -5.88 -9.22 -9.64
CA ILE A 89 -7.02 -9.43 -10.53
C ILE A 89 -7.89 -10.59 -10.02
N ARG A 90 -7.27 -11.71 -9.71
CA ARG A 90 -7.95 -12.91 -9.20
C ARG A 90 -8.69 -12.66 -7.89
N ASN A 91 -8.15 -11.79 -7.05
CA ASN A 91 -8.74 -11.44 -5.75
C ASN A 91 -9.66 -10.21 -5.83
N SER A 92 -10.01 -9.75 -7.03
CA SER A 92 -10.93 -8.63 -7.27
C SER A 92 -10.50 -7.32 -6.60
N ILE A 93 -9.19 -7.08 -6.55
CA ILE A 93 -8.65 -5.83 -6.02
C ILE A 93 -8.88 -4.71 -7.03
N SER A 94 -9.41 -3.59 -6.56
CA SER A 94 -9.72 -2.44 -7.41
C SER A 94 -8.76 -1.26 -7.24
N TYR A 95 -7.92 -1.28 -6.23
CA TYR A 95 -6.99 -0.18 -5.91
C TYR A 95 -5.63 -0.72 -5.47
N ILE A 96 -4.57 -0.15 -6.05
CA ILE A 96 -3.20 -0.43 -5.66
C ILE A 96 -2.44 0.88 -5.47
N TRP A 97 -1.68 0.95 -4.38
CA TRP A 97 -0.71 2.01 -4.13
C TRP A 97 0.68 1.43 -4.30
N MET A 98 1.35 1.80 -5.37
CA MET A 98 2.74 1.43 -5.58
C MET A 98 3.61 2.47 -4.92
N GLN A 99 4.19 2.13 -3.76
CA GLN A 99 5.06 3.03 -3.02
C GLN A 99 6.26 3.44 -3.88
N GLN A 100 6.79 4.64 -3.65
CA GLN A 100 7.95 5.14 -4.40
C GLN A 100 9.07 4.08 -4.43
N GLY A 101 9.53 3.73 -5.63
CA GLY A 101 10.53 2.68 -5.86
C GLY A 101 9.94 1.29 -6.11
N SER A 102 8.64 1.12 -5.94
CA SER A 102 7.93 -0.14 -6.19
C SER A 102 7.18 -0.14 -7.52
N GLU A 103 7.00 1.02 -8.13
CA GLU A 103 6.26 1.19 -9.37
C GLU A 103 7.05 0.68 -10.57
N SER A 104 6.34 0.15 -11.54
CA SER A 104 6.87 -0.19 -12.85
C SER A 104 5.81 0.16 -13.89
N LYS A 105 6.27 0.63 -15.07
CA LYS A 105 5.35 0.94 -16.16
C LYS A 105 4.55 -0.29 -16.59
N ALA A 106 5.17 -1.46 -16.66
CA ALA A 106 4.50 -2.70 -17.03
C ALA A 106 3.41 -3.07 -16.02
N ALA A 107 3.69 -2.94 -14.71
CA ALA A 107 2.72 -3.21 -13.68
C ALA A 107 1.55 -2.22 -13.73
N ILE A 108 1.84 -0.93 -13.91
CA ILE A 108 0.80 0.12 -14.03
C ILE A 108 -0.10 -0.17 -15.22
N ASP A 109 0.48 -0.43 -16.39
CA ASP A 109 -0.29 -0.70 -17.62
C ASP A 109 -1.16 -1.96 -17.46
N HIS A 110 -0.62 -3.01 -16.86
CA HIS A 110 -1.36 -4.25 -16.62
C HIS A 110 -2.54 -4.03 -15.66
N CYS A 111 -2.32 -3.27 -14.59
CA CYS A 111 -3.39 -2.91 -13.65
C CYS A 111 -4.49 -2.11 -14.33
N GLU A 112 -4.13 -1.06 -15.07
CA GLU A 112 -5.08 -0.17 -15.72
C GLU A 112 -5.91 -0.89 -16.78
N LYS A 113 -5.31 -1.79 -17.55
CA LYS A 113 -6.03 -2.62 -18.54
C LYS A 113 -7.09 -3.52 -17.90
N ASN A 114 -6.92 -3.85 -16.64
CA ASN A 114 -7.84 -4.72 -15.89
C ASN A 114 -8.71 -3.96 -14.90
N GLY A 115 -8.81 -2.64 -15.05
CA GLY A 115 -9.71 -1.82 -14.24
C GLY A 115 -9.24 -1.57 -12.82
N ILE A 116 -7.96 -1.80 -12.54
CA ILE A 116 -7.38 -1.52 -11.21
C ILE A 116 -6.87 -0.08 -11.21
N ASN A 117 -7.34 0.70 -10.25
CA ASN A 117 -6.89 2.07 -10.06
C ASN A 117 -5.51 2.09 -9.41
N VAL A 118 -4.58 2.84 -9.98
CA VAL A 118 -3.17 2.87 -9.55
C VAL A 118 -2.81 4.23 -8.99
N ILE A 119 -2.22 4.24 -7.80
CA ILE A 119 -1.52 5.38 -7.24
C ILE A 119 -0.03 5.05 -7.27
N ALA A 120 0.77 5.88 -7.91
CA ALA A 120 2.21 5.70 -8.02
C ALA A 120 2.92 7.04 -7.87
N GLY A 121 4.19 7.01 -7.46
CA GLY A 121 4.97 8.23 -7.29
C GLY A 121 4.69 8.99 -6.00
N GLU A 122 3.82 8.49 -5.15
CA GLU A 122 3.45 9.12 -3.87
C GLU A 122 3.84 8.24 -2.68
N CYS A 123 4.15 8.87 -1.55
CA CYS A 123 4.47 8.16 -0.32
C CYS A 123 3.22 8.06 0.56
N ILE A 124 2.78 6.83 0.84
CA ILE A 124 1.58 6.59 1.66
C ILE A 124 1.72 7.19 3.07
N MET A 125 2.94 7.26 3.60
CA MET A 125 3.20 7.80 4.94
C MET A 125 2.82 9.28 5.06
N MET A 126 2.70 9.99 3.95
CA MET A 126 2.31 11.39 3.91
C MET A 126 0.78 11.57 3.95
N PHE A 127 0.03 10.50 3.81
CA PHE A 127 -1.43 10.54 3.68
C PHE A 127 -2.15 9.72 4.75
N ALA A 128 -1.58 8.61 5.21
CA ALA A 128 -2.18 7.75 6.23
C ALA A 128 -1.97 8.33 7.63
N GLU A 129 -3.00 8.96 8.18
CA GLU A 129 -2.90 9.71 9.44
C GLU A 129 -3.44 8.97 10.66
N PRO A 130 -2.58 8.57 11.62
CA PRO A 130 -3.07 8.17 12.94
C PRO A 130 -3.18 9.34 13.89
N VAL A 131 -2.34 10.38 13.76
CA VAL A 131 -2.28 11.52 14.68
C VAL A 131 -2.34 12.81 13.89
N LYS A 132 -3.41 13.58 14.10
CA LYS A 132 -3.70 14.79 13.33
C LYS A 132 -2.54 15.80 13.30
N SER A 133 -1.87 16.03 14.42
CA SER A 133 -0.82 17.06 14.53
C SER A 133 0.41 16.76 13.69
N ILE A 134 0.90 15.51 13.71
CA ILE A 134 2.10 15.09 13.00
C ILE A 134 1.84 15.09 11.49
N HIS A 135 0.68 14.62 11.08
CA HIS A 135 0.31 14.56 9.67
C HIS A 135 0.05 15.92 9.06
N SER A 136 -0.59 16.80 9.81
CA SER A 136 -0.79 18.18 9.37
C SER A 136 0.55 18.85 9.08
N PHE A 137 1.57 18.59 9.92
CA PHE A 137 2.92 19.09 9.72
C PHE A 137 3.57 18.50 8.46
N HIS A 138 3.50 17.18 8.28
CA HIS A 138 4.04 16.52 7.10
C HIS A 138 3.34 16.95 5.82
N ARG A 139 2.02 17.10 5.85
CA ARG A 139 1.26 17.62 4.71
C ARG A 139 1.66 19.05 4.38
N TRP A 140 1.86 19.86 5.39
CA TRP A 140 2.29 21.24 5.21
C TRP A 140 3.65 21.31 4.53
N ILE A 141 4.64 20.53 5.00
CA ILE A 141 5.96 20.44 4.37
C ILE A 141 5.84 19.97 2.92
N ASN A 142 5.03 18.95 2.69
CA ASN A 142 4.84 18.39 1.37
C ASN A 142 4.24 19.40 0.38
N LYS A 143 3.32 20.21 0.85
CA LYS A 143 2.77 21.31 0.05
C LYS A 143 3.83 22.35 -0.30
N LEU A 144 4.68 22.70 0.67
CA LEU A 144 5.77 23.67 0.45
C LEU A 144 6.76 23.21 -0.62
N VAL A 145 7.05 21.91 -0.67
CA VAL A 145 7.97 21.35 -1.67
C VAL A 145 7.27 20.90 -2.96
N GLY A 146 5.98 21.17 -3.10
CA GLY A 146 5.21 20.86 -4.31
C GLY A 146 4.97 19.38 -4.57
N LYS A 147 5.05 18.55 -3.54
CA LYS A 147 4.87 17.09 -3.66
C LYS A 147 3.43 16.63 -3.45
N TYR A 148 2.53 17.54 -3.12
CA TYR A 148 1.13 17.18 -2.89
C TYR A 148 0.38 17.16 -4.22
N PRO A 149 -0.37 16.13 -4.54
CA PRO A 149 -1.18 16.12 -5.75
C PRO A 149 -2.32 17.14 -5.65
N ASN A 150 -2.63 17.79 -6.75
CA ASN A 150 -3.71 18.76 -6.84
C ASN A 150 -5.06 18.08 -7.00
#